data_409695c27ec4a759e780e8df0e372183
#
_entry.id   409695c27ec4a759e780e8df0e372183
#
_cell.length_a   1.000
_cell.length_b   1.000
_cell.length_c   1.000
_cell.angle_alpha   90.00
_cell.angle_beta   90.00
_cell.angle_gamma   90.00
#
_symmetry.space_group_name_H-M   'P 1'
#
loop_
_entity.id
_entity.type
_entity.pdbx_description
1 polymer ?
#
loop_
_entity_poly.entity_id
_entity_poly.type
_entity_poly.pdbx_seq_one_letter_code
_entity_poly.pdbx_strand_id
1 'polypeptide(L)'
;PMNYLHKFHLVEAEKARVLGQFFEAEEFYERAISGASENEFIQEEALAYELTAKHYLARGREKIAQTYMKEAHYCYDRWGAKAKVKD
;
A
#
# COMPACT_ATOMS: atom_id res chain seq x y z
N PRO A 1 -10.05 -16.66 11.95
CA PRO A 1 -9.46 -15.50 12.54
C PRO A 1 -8.48 -14.76 11.71
N MET A 2 -8.29 -15.15 10.48
CA MET A 2 -7.47 -14.32 9.60
C MET A 2 -8.04 -12.93 9.50
N ASN A 3 -7.16 -11.97 9.65
CA ASN A 3 -7.59 -10.59 9.56
C ASN A 3 -7.38 -10.08 8.15
N TYR A 4 -8.46 -9.87 7.44
CA TYR A 4 -8.39 -9.38 6.06
C TYR A 4 -8.72 -7.90 5.96
N LEU A 5 -8.72 -7.19 7.10
CA LEU A 5 -9.09 -5.78 7.08
C LEU A 5 -8.22 -4.95 6.15
N HIS A 6 -6.91 -5.25 6.09
CA HIS A 6 -6.06 -4.47 5.20
C HIS A 6 -6.45 -4.65 3.75
N LYS A 7 -6.85 -5.84 3.34
CA LYS A 7 -7.32 -6.05 1.97
C LYS A 7 -8.65 -5.36 1.71
N PHE A 8 -9.53 -5.41 2.70
CA PHE A 8 -10.80 -4.71 2.60
C PHE A 8 -10.58 -3.22 2.40
N HIS A 9 -9.68 -2.64 3.21
CA HIS A 9 -9.40 -1.22 3.11
C HIS A 9 -8.80 -0.88 1.75
N LEU A 10 -7.97 -1.76 1.21
CA LEU A 10 -7.36 -1.51 -0.09
C LEU A 10 -8.42 -1.48 -1.19
N VAL A 11 -9.36 -2.41 -1.14
CA VAL A 11 -10.46 -2.43 -2.11
C VAL A 11 -11.31 -1.17 -1.98
N GLU A 12 -11.61 -0.77 -0.75
CA GLU A 12 -12.40 0.44 -0.53
C GLU A 12 -11.66 1.68 -1.02
N ALA A 13 -10.33 1.70 -0.84
CA ALA A 13 -9.54 2.81 -1.35
C ALA A 13 -9.65 2.91 -2.86
N GLU A 14 -9.55 1.77 -3.56
CA GLU A 14 -9.65 1.78 -5.00
C GLU A 14 -11.03 2.23 -5.47
N LYS A 15 -12.07 1.77 -4.79
CA LYS A 15 -13.43 2.21 -5.11
C LYS A 15 -13.57 3.71 -4.94
N ALA A 16 -13.09 4.23 -3.81
CA ALA A 16 -13.19 5.66 -3.53
C ALA A 16 -12.42 6.46 -4.58
N ARG A 17 -11.26 5.97 -4.97
CA ARG A 17 -10.46 6.64 -5.98
C ARG A 17 -11.22 6.75 -7.30
N VAL A 18 -11.82 5.65 -7.73
CA VAL A 18 -12.58 5.64 -8.98
C VAL A 18 -13.76 6.59 -8.91
N LEU A 19 -14.38 6.70 -7.74
CA LEU A 19 -15.52 7.58 -7.54
C LEU A 19 -15.13 9.03 -7.33
N GLY A 20 -13.84 9.34 -7.31
CA GLY A 20 -13.39 10.69 -7.11
C GLY A 20 -13.35 11.14 -5.66
N GLN A 21 -13.51 10.21 -4.74
CA GLN A 21 -13.50 10.51 -3.30
C GLN A 21 -12.07 10.35 -2.80
N PHE A 22 -11.22 11.31 -3.13
CA PHE A 22 -9.79 11.15 -2.93
C PHE A 22 -9.39 11.12 -1.47
N PHE A 23 -10.00 11.96 -0.65
CA PHE A 23 -9.65 11.95 0.78
C PHE A 23 -9.98 10.62 1.42
N GLU A 24 -11.12 10.06 1.07
CA GLU A 24 -11.52 8.76 1.59
C GLU A 24 -10.61 7.67 1.10
N ALA A 25 -10.21 7.75 -0.18
CA ALA A 25 -9.29 6.78 -0.73
C ALA A 25 -7.97 6.81 0.04
N GLU A 26 -7.46 8.00 0.31
CA GLU A 26 -6.19 8.14 1.01
C GLU A 26 -6.28 7.60 2.42
N GLU A 27 -7.39 7.81 3.09
CA GLU A 27 -7.58 7.28 4.42
C GLU A 27 -7.60 5.75 4.41
N PHE A 28 -8.28 5.17 3.46
CA PHE A 28 -8.31 3.71 3.34
C PHE A 28 -6.95 3.14 2.98
N TYR A 29 -6.19 3.84 2.14
CA TYR A 29 -4.83 3.40 1.85
C TYR A 29 -3.98 3.36 3.10
N GLU A 30 -4.07 4.41 3.93
CA GLU A 30 -3.31 4.45 5.16
C GLU A 30 -3.69 3.31 6.09
N ARG A 31 -4.97 3.02 6.17
CA ARG A 31 -5.42 1.91 7.01
C ARG A 31 -4.92 0.58 6.49
N ALA A 32 -4.89 0.41 5.17
CA ALA A 32 -4.39 -0.81 4.58
C ALA A 32 -2.90 -0.98 4.88
N ILE A 33 -2.14 0.09 4.76
CA ILE A 33 -0.71 0.05 5.05
C ILE A 33 -0.48 -0.31 6.52
N SER A 34 -1.18 0.38 7.42
CA SER A 34 -1.03 0.11 8.84
C SER A 34 -1.39 -1.31 9.20
N GLY A 35 -2.50 -1.81 8.65
CA GLY A 35 -2.92 -3.17 8.96
C GLY A 35 -1.94 -4.21 8.46
N ALA A 36 -1.41 -4.01 7.26
CA ALA A 36 -0.44 -4.95 6.72
C ALA A 36 0.86 -4.89 7.53
N SER A 37 1.27 -3.69 7.92
CA SER A 37 2.49 -3.52 8.69
C SER A 37 2.37 -4.18 10.06
N GLU A 38 1.23 -3.97 10.72
CA GLU A 38 1.04 -4.51 12.05
C GLU A 38 1.01 -6.04 12.06
N ASN A 39 0.52 -6.62 10.99
CA ASN A 39 0.43 -8.07 10.88
C ASN A 39 1.60 -8.67 10.14
N GLU A 40 2.60 -7.86 9.82
CA GLU A 40 3.83 -8.30 9.15
C GLU A 40 3.59 -8.96 7.81
N PHE A 41 2.55 -8.53 7.12
CA PHE A 41 2.31 -8.96 5.75
C PHE A 41 3.10 -8.07 4.80
N ILE A 42 4.41 -8.35 4.68
CA ILE A 42 5.31 -7.47 3.93
C ILE A 42 4.86 -7.32 2.48
N GLN A 43 4.43 -8.40 1.86
CA GLN A 43 3.98 -8.37 0.47
C GLN A 43 2.76 -7.46 0.31
N GLU A 44 1.81 -7.58 1.22
CA GLU A 44 0.62 -6.75 1.18
C GLU A 44 0.95 -5.30 1.48
N GLU A 45 1.87 -5.08 2.40
CA GLU A 45 2.30 -3.73 2.74
C GLU A 45 2.94 -3.07 1.52
N ALA A 46 3.79 -3.80 0.82
CA ALA A 46 4.43 -3.27 -0.38
C ALA A 46 3.39 -2.89 -1.43
N LEU A 47 2.41 -3.75 -1.63
CA LEU A 47 1.36 -3.47 -2.59
C LEU A 47 0.56 -2.23 -2.20
N ALA A 48 0.23 -2.10 -0.91
CA ALA A 48 -0.51 -0.94 -0.44
C ALA A 48 0.28 0.34 -0.67
N TYR A 49 1.57 0.33 -0.38
CA TYR A 49 2.41 1.50 -0.66
C TYR A 49 2.44 1.83 -2.14
N GLU A 50 2.56 0.80 -2.97
CA GLU A 50 2.64 1.01 -4.41
C GLU A 50 1.36 1.64 -4.95
N LEU A 51 0.21 1.12 -4.54
CA LEU A 51 -1.06 1.66 -5.00
C LEU A 51 -1.27 3.07 -4.50
N THR A 52 -0.84 3.35 -3.26
CA THR A 52 -0.92 4.69 -2.72
C THR A 52 -0.05 5.65 -3.53
N ALA A 53 1.14 5.22 -3.89
CA ALA A 53 2.03 6.04 -4.70
C ALA A 53 1.40 6.36 -6.05
N LYS A 54 0.80 5.37 -6.68
CA LYS A 54 0.14 5.58 -7.97
C LYS A 54 -1.02 6.54 -7.85
N HIS A 55 -1.76 6.46 -6.76
CA HIS A 55 -2.86 7.37 -6.50
C HIS A 55 -2.38 8.83 -6.43
N TYR A 56 -1.33 9.06 -5.65
CA TYR A 56 -0.81 10.41 -5.51
C TYR A 56 -0.18 10.92 -6.80
N LEU A 57 0.47 10.03 -7.54
CA LEU A 57 1.06 10.42 -8.81
C LEU A 57 -0.02 10.86 -9.78
N ALA A 58 -1.13 10.15 -9.82
CA ALA A 58 -2.25 10.52 -10.69
C ALA A 58 -2.82 11.88 -10.31
N ARG A 59 -2.69 12.27 -9.06
CA ARG A 59 -3.15 13.57 -8.60
C ARG A 59 -2.10 14.66 -8.77
N GLY A 60 -0.96 14.35 -9.35
CA GLY A 60 0.09 15.32 -9.56
C GLY A 60 0.95 15.59 -8.35
N ARG A 61 0.89 14.73 -7.34
CA ARG A 61 1.65 14.92 -6.12
C ARG A 61 2.89 14.03 -6.14
N GLU A 62 3.85 14.44 -6.93
CA GLU A 62 5.00 13.59 -7.22
C GLU A 62 5.87 13.33 -6.01
N LYS A 63 6.07 14.33 -5.16
CA LYS A 63 6.94 14.14 -4.00
C LYS A 63 6.39 13.10 -3.05
N ILE A 64 5.09 13.18 -2.79
CA ILE A 64 4.44 12.22 -1.93
C ILE A 64 4.46 10.84 -2.58
N ALA A 65 4.19 10.79 -3.89
CA ALA A 65 4.20 9.54 -4.61
C ALA A 65 5.56 8.88 -4.55
N GLN A 66 6.63 9.67 -4.69
CA GLN A 66 7.98 9.13 -4.62
C GLN A 66 8.29 8.55 -3.25
N THR A 67 7.82 9.22 -2.20
CA THR A 67 8.02 8.73 -0.85
C THR A 67 7.38 7.36 -0.66
N TYR A 68 6.13 7.24 -1.08
CA TYR A 68 5.43 5.97 -0.96
C TYR A 68 6.05 4.89 -1.85
N MET A 69 6.50 5.27 -3.03
CA MET A 69 7.14 4.32 -3.92
C MET A 69 8.44 3.79 -3.33
N LYS A 70 9.21 4.64 -2.67
CA LYS A 70 10.41 4.21 -1.98
C LYS A 70 10.10 3.20 -0.89
N GLU A 71 9.03 3.47 -0.15
CA GLU A 71 8.62 2.53 0.88
C GLU A 71 8.19 1.19 0.27
N ALA A 72 7.49 1.25 -0.85
CA ALA A 72 7.08 0.02 -1.52
C ALA A 72 8.30 -0.78 -1.95
N HIS A 73 9.29 -0.12 -2.53
CA HIS A 73 10.51 -0.79 -2.96
C HIS A 73 11.25 -1.38 -1.77
N TYR A 74 11.29 -0.66 -0.67
CA TYR A 74 11.94 -1.16 0.53
C TYR A 74 11.25 -2.44 1.02
N CYS A 75 9.92 -2.45 1.00
CA CYS A 75 9.18 -3.63 1.42
C CYS A 75 9.40 -4.79 0.48
N TYR A 76 9.42 -4.53 -0.83
CA TYR A 76 9.69 -5.58 -1.79
C TYR A 76 11.10 -6.15 -1.63
N ASP A 77 12.06 -5.28 -1.33
CA ASP A 77 13.42 -5.74 -1.08
C ASP A 77 13.48 -6.66 0.13
N ARG A 78 12.81 -6.25 1.21
CA ARG A 78 12.78 -7.07 2.42
C ARG A 78 12.13 -8.43 2.13
N TRP A 79 11.04 -8.40 1.39
CA TRP A 79 10.33 -9.63 1.06
C TRP A 79 11.18 -10.50 0.14
N GLY A 80 11.81 -9.88 -0.84
CA GLY A 80 12.67 -10.60 -1.75
C GLY A 80 13.88 -11.20 -1.06
N ALA A 81 14.47 -10.47 -0.12
CA ALA A 81 15.60 -10.99 0.64
C ALA A 81 15.19 -12.23 1.41
N LYS A 82 14.00 -12.19 2.01
CA LYS A 82 13.52 -13.35 2.73
C LYS A 82 13.27 -14.54 1.80
N ALA A 83 12.69 -14.26 0.65
CA ALA A 83 12.39 -15.32 -0.31
C ALA A 83 13.65 -15.91 -0.89
N LYS A 84 14.69 -15.11 -1.04
CA LYS A 84 15.93 -15.56 -1.67
C LYS A 84 16.84 -16.32 -0.74
N VAL A 85 16.53 -16.32 0.51
CA VAL A 85 17.39 -17.01 1.47
C VAL A 85 17.56 -18.48 1.11
N LYS A 86 16.55 -19.04 0.47
CA LYS A 86 16.64 -20.43 0.12
C LYS A 86 17.44 -20.70 -1.11
N ASP A 87 17.81 -19.70 -1.83
CA ASP A 87 18.61 -19.92 -3.00
C ASP A 87 20.05 -20.10 -2.61
#